data_703d9a7bfbf4ef862605e2871afbee94
#
_entry.id   703d9a7bfbf4ef862605e2871afbee94
#
_cell.length_a   1.000
_cell.length_b   1.000
_cell.length_c   1.000
_cell.angle_alpha   90.00
_cell.angle_beta   90.00
_cell.angle_gamma   90.00
#
_symmetry.space_group_name_H-M   'P 1'
#
loop_
_entity.id
_entity.type
_entity.pdbx_description
1 polymer ?
#
loop_
_entity_poly.entity_id
_entity_poly.type
_entity_poly.pdbx_seq_one_letter_code
_entity_poly.pdbx_strand_id
1 'polypeptide(L)'
;MLSVTNALAVLPALVAAFAADRPTPEDPEALLQQIRGRTTAHLAQLPNYTCHEVIDRLLRRRGAWNRLDTVEVEVAFVGQQELFARPGEERFEERRIDRVVPHGTIGNGAFGAHIGAVFSQDVAGFKYAGTGKKDGHRTVRYDFSVPLEKSRFLVRHAANEVIVPYEGSVWVDANTLDLVRVDLHVKHIPSHIGVRGIEESMHYKVMRIGGAEFLLPRKSELGATDDTGAYSLNLVELRNCREFKADSIVKYGTSSEGSATRESPQQ
;
A
#
# COMPACT_ATOMS: atom_id res chain seq x y z
N MET A 1 -41.91 -70.79 -15.00
CA MET A 1 -40.70 -69.99 -14.84
C MET A 1 -41.10 -68.51 -14.86
N LEU A 2 -41.24 -67.89 -13.66
CA LEU A 2 -41.55 -66.49 -13.51
C LEU A 2 -40.20 -65.72 -13.33
N SER A 3 -39.95 -64.78 -14.23
CA SER A 3 -38.79 -63.86 -14.11
C SER A 3 -39.31 -62.56 -13.50
N VAL A 4 -38.77 -62.19 -12.34
CA VAL A 4 -39.07 -60.92 -11.66
C VAL A 4 -37.90 -59.96 -11.97
N THR A 5 -38.19 -58.87 -12.72
CA THR A 5 -37.23 -57.83 -13.02
C THR A 5 -37.38 -56.72 -11.99
N ASN A 6 -36.40 -56.58 -11.11
CA ASN A 6 -36.29 -55.41 -10.18
C ASN A 6 -35.80 -54.17 -10.92
N ALA A 7 -36.65 -53.14 -11.02
CA ALA A 7 -36.26 -51.83 -11.47
C ALA A 7 -35.78 -51.01 -10.26
N LEU A 8 -34.45 -50.71 -10.19
CA LEU A 8 -33.90 -49.76 -9.25
C LEU A 8 -34.22 -48.35 -9.74
N ALA A 9 -35.05 -47.64 -9.01
CA ALA A 9 -35.28 -46.20 -9.21
C ALA A 9 -34.11 -45.41 -8.56
N VAL A 10 -33.29 -44.81 -9.37
CA VAL A 10 -32.26 -43.85 -8.91
C VAL A 10 -32.93 -42.49 -8.73
N LEU A 11 -33.13 -42.07 -7.47
CA LEU A 11 -33.54 -40.69 -7.15
C LEU A 11 -32.32 -39.76 -7.34
N PRO A 12 -32.44 -38.66 -8.10
CA PRO A 12 -31.42 -37.64 -8.11
C PRO A 12 -31.45 -36.86 -6.78
N ALA A 13 -30.37 -36.93 -6.02
CA ALA A 13 -30.18 -36.07 -4.86
C ALA A 13 -30.01 -34.62 -5.34
N LEU A 14 -31.03 -33.79 -5.10
CA LEU A 14 -30.89 -32.32 -5.23
C LEU A 14 -29.92 -31.83 -4.16
N VAL A 15 -28.69 -31.57 -4.53
CA VAL A 15 -27.75 -30.79 -3.72
C VAL A 15 -28.18 -29.34 -3.82
N ALA A 16 -29.03 -28.89 -2.91
CA ALA A 16 -29.31 -27.50 -2.69
C ALA A 16 -28.01 -26.88 -2.15
N ALA A 17 -27.27 -26.16 -3.01
CA ALA A 17 -26.19 -25.29 -2.60
C ALA A 17 -26.79 -24.15 -1.76
N PHE A 18 -26.74 -24.31 -0.45
CA PHE A 18 -26.97 -23.18 0.47
C PHE A 18 -25.87 -22.16 0.21
N ALA A 19 -26.16 -21.19 -0.65
CA ALA A 19 -25.48 -19.90 -0.62
C ALA A 19 -25.80 -19.32 0.75
N ALA A 20 -24.90 -19.50 1.72
CA ALA A 20 -25.03 -18.89 3.04
C ALA A 20 -25.18 -17.39 2.82
N ASP A 21 -26.38 -16.88 3.03
CA ASP A 21 -26.71 -15.46 2.99
C ASP A 21 -25.79 -14.77 3.99
N ARG A 22 -24.82 -14.02 3.47
CA ARG A 22 -23.81 -13.35 4.29
C ARG A 22 -24.47 -12.12 4.85
N PRO A 23 -24.57 -11.96 6.18
CA PRO A 23 -25.24 -10.79 6.74
C PRO A 23 -24.55 -9.52 6.24
N THR A 24 -25.28 -8.74 5.46
CA THR A 24 -24.91 -7.37 5.15
C THR A 24 -24.94 -6.59 6.47
N PRO A 25 -23.97 -5.72 6.78
CA PRO A 25 -24.10 -4.87 7.96
C PRO A 25 -25.40 -4.07 7.86
N GLU A 26 -26.09 -3.90 8.97
CA GLU A 26 -27.37 -3.17 9.04
C GLU A 26 -27.20 -1.73 8.51
N ASP A 27 -26.04 -1.12 8.76
CA ASP A 27 -25.67 0.20 8.26
C ASP A 27 -24.20 0.20 7.77
N PRO A 28 -23.96 0.02 6.46
CA PRO A 28 -22.63 0.06 5.90
C PRO A 28 -21.92 1.41 6.06
N GLU A 29 -22.63 2.52 6.09
CA GLU A 29 -22.03 3.84 6.28
C GLU A 29 -21.54 4.03 7.71
N ALA A 30 -22.37 3.70 8.70
CA ALA A 30 -21.95 3.73 10.10
C ALA A 30 -20.76 2.82 10.37
N LEU A 31 -20.70 1.63 9.74
CA LEU A 31 -19.57 0.73 9.83
C LEU A 31 -18.31 1.35 9.21
N LEU A 32 -18.42 2.01 8.07
CA LEU A 32 -17.29 2.72 7.44
C LEU A 32 -16.74 3.81 8.36
N GLN A 33 -17.59 4.58 9.04
CA GLN A 33 -17.14 5.60 10.00
C GLN A 33 -16.35 4.98 11.17
N GLN A 34 -16.79 3.83 11.68
CA GLN A 34 -16.04 3.11 12.72
C GLN A 34 -14.67 2.65 12.21
N ILE A 35 -14.60 2.09 11.00
CA ILE A 35 -13.35 1.68 10.35
C ILE A 35 -12.42 2.88 10.17
N ARG A 36 -12.92 4.01 9.69
CA ARG A 36 -12.15 5.26 9.54
C ARG A 36 -11.58 5.72 10.89
N GLY A 37 -12.43 5.80 11.92
CA GLY A 37 -12.02 6.21 13.26
C GLY A 37 -10.93 5.31 13.82
N ARG A 38 -11.07 3.98 13.68
CA ARG A 38 -10.09 3.01 14.14
C ARG A 38 -8.76 3.11 13.37
N THR A 39 -8.81 3.16 12.03
CA THR A 39 -7.62 3.30 11.20
C THR A 39 -6.85 4.59 11.51
N THR A 40 -7.56 5.71 11.63
CA THR A 40 -6.96 7.00 11.99
C THR A 40 -6.33 6.97 13.37
N ALA A 41 -7.00 6.34 14.36
CA ALA A 41 -6.45 6.18 15.70
C ALA A 41 -5.17 5.32 15.71
N HIS A 42 -5.12 4.22 14.95
CA HIS A 42 -3.91 3.42 14.79
C HIS A 42 -2.76 4.22 14.20
N LEU A 43 -3.01 4.97 13.11
CA LEU A 43 -1.98 5.79 12.48
C LEU A 43 -1.45 6.90 13.41
N ALA A 44 -2.34 7.50 14.21
CA ALA A 44 -1.96 8.56 15.17
C ALA A 44 -1.12 8.04 16.35
N GLN A 45 -1.26 6.76 16.69
CA GLN A 45 -0.52 6.13 17.79
C GLN A 45 0.84 5.56 17.37
N LEU A 46 1.14 5.51 16.06
CA LEU A 46 2.42 5.00 15.59
C LEU A 46 3.57 5.86 16.11
N PRO A 47 4.57 5.26 16.80
CA PRO A 47 5.78 5.97 17.12
C PRO A 47 6.59 6.24 15.85
N ASN A 48 7.62 7.06 15.94
CA ASN A 48 8.66 7.00 14.94
C ASN A 48 9.35 5.64 14.99
N TYR A 49 9.52 4.99 13.84
CA TYR A 49 10.17 3.68 13.79
C TYR A 49 11.01 3.52 12.53
N THR A 50 11.95 2.58 12.59
CA THR A 50 12.74 2.16 11.43
C THR A 50 12.52 0.69 11.15
N CYS A 51 12.60 0.31 9.89
CA CYS A 51 12.60 -1.09 9.46
C CYS A 51 13.68 -1.30 8.40
N HIS A 52 14.15 -2.52 8.30
CA HIS A 52 14.89 -3.01 7.17
C HIS A 52 13.91 -3.48 6.10
N GLU A 53 13.93 -2.85 4.95
CA GLU A 53 13.06 -3.14 3.81
C GLU A 53 13.81 -3.99 2.80
N VAL A 54 13.26 -5.16 2.46
CA VAL A 54 13.80 -6.09 1.47
C VAL A 54 12.87 -6.15 0.28
N ILE A 55 13.38 -5.89 -0.91
CA ILE A 55 12.63 -5.79 -2.15
C ILE A 55 13.17 -6.82 -3.14
N ASP A 56 12.45 -7.93 -3.33
CA ASP A 56 12.73 -8.89 -4.41
C ASP A 56 12.09 -8.39 -5.69
N ARG A 57 12.92 -8.12 -6.73
CA ARG A 57 12.44 -7.57 -8.00
C ARG A 57 12.41 -8.64 -9.09
N LEU A 58 11.25 -8.76 -9.73
CA LEU A 58 10.98 -9.70 -10.80
C LEU A 58 10.50 -8.98 -12.06
N LEU A 59 10.77 -9.56 -13.21
CA LEU A 59 10.32 -9.06 -14.50
C LEU A 59 9.72 -10.19 -15.31
N ARG A 60 8.52 -9.99 -15.83
CA ARG A 60 7.88 -10.88 -16.80
C ARG A 60 7.90 -10.27 -18.18
N ARG A 61 8.55 -10.94 -19.11
CA ARG A 61 8.53 -10.59 -20.55
C ARG A 61 8.13 -11.80 -21.37
N ARG A 62 7.20 -11.62 -22.31
CA ARG A 62 6.70 -12.70 -23.19
C ARG A 62 6.26 -13.95 -22.43
N GLY A 63 5.65 -13.78 -21.27
CA GLY A 63 5.18 -14.86 -20.41
C GLY A 63 6.21 -15.51 -19.48
N ALA A 64 7.50 -15.25 -19.66
CA ALA A 64 8.57 -15.81 -18.82
C ALA A 64 8.91 -14.85 -17.65
N TRP A 65 9.02 -15.40 -16.46
CA TRP A 65 9.48 -14.69 -15.27
C TRP A 65 11.00 -14.79 -15.11
N ASN A 66 11.63 -13.66 -14.81
CA ASN A 66 13.03 -13.57 -14.45
C ASN A 66 13.16 -12.80 -13.14
N ARG A 67 13.92 -13.32 -12.19
CA ARG A 67 14.34 -12.57 -11.02
C ARG A 67 15.44 -11.60 -11.45
N LEU A 68 15.30 -10.33 -11.15
CA LEU A 68 16.32 -9.33 -11.47
C LEU A 68 17.38 -9.29 -10.37
N ASP A 69 16.95 -8.94 -9.16
CA ASP A 69 17.83 -8.78 -7.99
C ASP A 69 17.00 -8.72 -6.70
N THR A 70 17.70 -8.56 -5.59
CA THR A 70 17.15 -8.15 -4.30
C THR A 70 17.80 -6.84 -3.91
N VAL A 71 16.99 -5.85 -3.60
CA VAL A 71 17.43 -4.54 -3.07
C VAL A 71 17.08 -4.47 -1.60
N GLU A 72 17.98 -3.93 -0.81
CA GLU A 72 17.79 -3.70 0.61
C GLU A 72 17.99 -2.21 0.91
N VAL A 73 17.07 -1.64 1.71
CA VAL A 73 17.14 -0.26 2.18
C VAL A 73 16.72 -0.18 3.64
N GLU A 74 17.21 0.82 4.35
CA GLU A 74 16.64 1.20 5.63
C GLU A 74 15.54 2.22 5.38
N VAL A 75 14.37 2.01 6.00
CA VAL A 75 13.26 2.96 5.96
C VAL A 75 12.93 3.44 7.36
N ALA A 76 12.80 4.76 7.53
CA ALA A 76 12.30 5.37 8.75
C ALA A 76 10.94 5.98 8.49
N PHE A 77 10.00 5.74 9.38
CA PHE A 77 8.70 6.38 9.38
C PHE A 77 8.68 7.43 10.49
N VAL A 78 8.71 8.70 10.10
CA VAL A 78 8.82 9.85 11.00
C VAL A 78 7.76 10.89 10.66
N GLY A 79 6.86 11.19 11.60
CA GLY A 79 5.81 12.20 11.38
C GLY A 79 4.94 11.90 10.16
N GLN A 80 4.60 10.62 9.91
CA GLN A 80 3.84 10.11 8.75
C GLN A 80 4.56 10.27 7.39
N GLN A 81 5.86 10.46 7.40
CA GLN A 81 6.70 10.51 6.20
C GLN A 81 7.69 9.33 6.21
N GLU A 82 7.90 8.76 5.04
CA GLU A 82 8.95 7.78 4.82
C GLU A 82 10.25 8.48 4.46
N LEU A 83 11.32 8.08 5.11
CA LEU A 83 12.69 8.53 4.83
C LEU A 83 13.53 7.28 4.58
N PHE A 84 14.42 7.35 3.62
CA PHE A 84 15.21 6.20 3.17
C PHE A 84 16.71 6.44 3.38
N ALA A 85 17.42 5.35 3.65
CA ALA A 85 18.86 5.32 3.76
C ALA A 85 19.39 4.01 3.15
N ARG A 86 20.69 3.94 2.85
CA ARG A 86 21.32 2.69 2.45
C ARG A 86 21.49 1.76 3.64
N PRO A 87 21.60 0.45 3.41
CA PRO A 87 21.82 -0.51 4.50
C PRO A 87 23.03 -0.12 5.36
N GLY A 88 22.80 -0.07 6.67
CA GLY A 88 23.83 0.30 7.64
C GLY A 88 24.06 1.81 7.85
N GLU A 89 23.38 2.66 7.11
CA GLU A 89 23.35 4.09 7.39
C GLU A 89 22.35 4.42 8.50
N GLU A 90 22.73 5.26 9.44
CA GLU A 90 21.88 5.72 10.55
C GLU A 90 21.18 7.05 10.25
N ARG A 91 21.55 7.75 9.16
CA ARG A 91 20.99 9.02 8.76
C ARG A 91 19.95 8.83 7.66
N PHE A 92 18.73 9.25 7.96
CA PHE A 92 17.58 9.20 7.05
C PHE A 92 17.32 10.63 6.53
N GLU A 93 17.91 10.96 5.40
CA GLU A 93 17.80 12.30 4.80
C GLU A 93 16.97 12.29 3.51
N GLU A 94 16.87 11.13 2.86
CA GLU A 94 16.25 11.05 1.54
C GLU A 94 14.77 10.65 1.65
N ARG A 95 13.90 11.49 1.07
CA ARG A 95 12.44 11.25 1.01
C ARG A 95 12.02 10.46 -0.23
N ARG A 96 12.94 10.21 -1.12
CA ARG A 96 12.69 9.56 -2.40
C ARG A 96 13.52 8.29 -2.48
N ILE A 97 12.85 7.16 -2.49
CA ILE A 97 13.51 5.85 -2.60
C ILE A 97 14.32 5.72 -3.88
N ASP A 98 13.91 6.36 -4.99
CA ASP A 98 14.64 6.36 -6.26
C ASP A 98 16.00 7.10 -6.21
N ARG A 99 16.29 7.83 -5.15
CA ARG A 99 17.64 8.38 -4.89
C ARG A 99 18.57 7.37 -4.25
N VAL A 100 18.00 6.42 -3.49
CA VAL A 100 18.76 5.33 -2.86
C VAL A 100 18.84 4.14 -3.82
N VAL A 101 17.77 3.88 -4.58
CA VAL A 101 17.65 2.79 -5.57
C VAL A 101 17.41 3.39 -6.95
N PRO A 102 18.48 3.74 -7.71
CA PRO A 102 18.34 4.57 -8.92
C PRO A 102 17.79 3.82 -10.15
N HIS A 103 17.64 2.49 -10.11
CA HIS A 103 17.28 1.69 -11.28
C HIS A 103 16.11 0.74 -11.01
N GLY A 104 15.29 0.50 -12.05
CA GLY A 104 14.16 -0.42 -12.05
C GLY A 104 12.88 0.22 -11.50
N THR A 105 11.82 -0.57 -11.46
CA THR A 105 10.55 -0.18 -10.84
C THR A 105 10.74 -0.14 -9.33
N ILE A 106 10.30 0.94 -8.72
CA ILE A 106 10.33 1.13 -7.27
C ILE A 106 9.14 2.03 -6.87
N GLY A 107 8.61 1.84 -5.68
CA GLY A 107 7.55 2.67 -5.11
C GLY A 107 7.85 3.07 -3.69
N ASN A 108 7.25 4.15 -3.25
CA ASN A 108 7.24 4.60 -1.85
C ASN A 108 5.80 4.93 -1.44
N GLY A 109 5.55 5.00 -0.14
CA GLY A 109 4.22 5.30 0.38
C GLY A 109 3.38 4.08 0.75
N ALA A 110 3.85 2.86 0.41
CA ALA A 110 3.15 1.61 0.71
C ALA A 110 2.91 1.41 2.22
N PHE A 111 3.75 2.00 3.06
CA PHE A 111 3.78 1.69 4.49
C PHE A 111 3.02 2.68 5.39
N GLY A 112 2.40 3.69 4.85
CA GLY A 112 1.60 4.61 5.67
C GLY A 112 0.97 5.74 4.90
N ALA A 113 1.68 6.33 3.93
CA ALA A 113 1.22 7.51 3.22
C ALA A 113 -0.06 7.24 2.39
N HIS A 114 -0.16 6.10 1.71
CA HIS A 114 -1.34 5.75 0.92
C HIS A 114 -2.58 5.54 1.80
N ILE A 115 -2.45 4.83 2.90
CA ILE A 115 -3.58 4.61 3.81
C ILE A 115 -4.01 5.89 4.49
N GLY A 116 -3.06 6.70 4.96
CA GLY A 116 -3.36 8.02 5.50
C GLY A 116 -4.16 8.88 4.51
N ALA A 117 -3.76 8.88 3.23
CA ALA A 117 -4.48 9.61 2.18
C ALA A 117 -5.88 9.05 1.93
N VAL A 118 -6.02 7.73 1.76
CA VAL A 118 -7.31 7.08 1.45
C VAL A 118 -8.34 7.29 2.56
N PHE A 119 -7.93 7.20 3.83
CA PHE A 119 -8.83 7.38 4.98
C PHE A 119 -8.97 8.83 5.45
N SER A 120 -8.23 9.79 4.87
CA SER A 120 -8.45 11.22 5.11
C SER A 120 -9.87 11.62 4.71
N GLN A 121 -10.44 12.59 5.45
CA GLN A 121 -11.77 13.11 5.12
C GLN A 121 -11.81 13.65 3.70
N ASP A 122 -12.90 13.33 2.99
CA ASP A 122 -13.22 13.83 1.66
C ASP A 122 -12.20 13.54 0.54
N VAL A 123 -11.22 12.65 0.75
CA VAL A 123 -10.27 12.27 -0.30
C VAL A 123 -10.83 11.13 -1.14
N ALA A 124 -11.18 10.01 -0.53
CA ALA A 124 -11.71 8.84 -1.24
C ALA A 124 -13.22 8.70 -1.06
N GLY A 125 -13.91 8.39 -2.15
CA GLY A 125 -15.27 7.86 -2.13
C GLY A 125 -15.25 6.36 -1.86
N PHE A 126 -16.08 5.89 -0.92
CA PHE A 126 -16.16 4.47 -0.57
C PHE A 126 -17.52 3.87 -0.93
N LYS A 127 -17.52 2.60 -1.29
CA LYS A 127 -18.72 1.81 -1.54
C LYS A 127 -18.57 0.44 -0.89
N TYR A 128 -19.57 0.05 -0.09
CA TYR A 128 -19.63 -1.30 0.46
C TYR A 128 -19.65 -2.36 -0.65
N ALA A 129 -18.80 -3.37 -0.55
CA ALA A 129 -18.60 -4.41 -1.56
C ALA A 129 -18.84 -5.84 -1.03
N GLY A 130 -19.37 -5.96 0.20
CA GLY A 130 -19.76 -7.24 0.78
C GLY A 130 -18.82 -7.77 1.86
N THR A 131 -19.05 -9.01 2.26
CA THR A 131 -18.24 -9.74 3.23
C THR A 131 -17.57 -10.94 2.57
N GLY A 132 -16.47 -11.42 3.15
CA GLY A 132 -15.76 -12.56 2.60
C GLY A 132 -14.69 -13.11 3.54
N LYS A 133 -13.74 -13.83 2.93
CA LYS A 133 -12.50 -14.23 3.59
C LYS A 133 -11.33 -13.65 2.80
N LYS A 134 -10.36 -13.06 3.48
CA LYS A 134 -9.13 -12.54 2.90
C LYS A 134 -7.98 -12.82 3.87
N ASP A 135 -6.88 -13.37 3.36
CA ASP A 135 -5.67 -13.67 4.14
C ASP A 135 -5.95 -14.43 5.47
N GLY A 136 -6.95 -15.36 5.45
CA GLY A 136 -7.36 -16.15 6.60
C GLY A 136 -8.39 -15.50 7.53
N HIS A 137 -8.70 -14.22 7.36
CA HIS A 137 -9.67 -13.47 8.17
C HIS A 137 -11.07 -13.47 7.54
N ARG A 138 -12.11 -13.42 8.39
CA ARG A 138 -13.44 -12.98 7.95
C ARG A 138 -13.38 -11.48 7.79
N THR A 139 -13.75 -10.98 6.61
CA THR A 139 -13.57 -9.57 6.28
C THR A 139 -14.84 -8.93 5.76
N VAL A 140 -14.91 -7.63 5.98
CA VAL A 140 -15.79 -6.70 5.28
C VAL A 140 -14.94 -5.98 4.22
N ARG A 141 -15.48 -5.81 3.01
CA ARG A 141 -14.81 -5.14 1.92
C ARG A 141 -15.52 -3.84 1.56
N TYR A 142 -14.72 -2.80 1.39
CA TYR A 142 -15.14 -1.57 0.72
C TYR A 142 -14.26 -1.32 -0.48
N ASP A 143 -14.87 -0.98 -1.61
CA ASP A 143 -14.16 -0.44 -2.76
C ASP A 143 -14.05 1.08 -2.60
N PHE A 144 -12.93 1.66 -3.03
CA PHE A 144 -12.72 3.08 -2.97
C PHE A 144 -12.22 3.65 -4.29
N SER A 145 -12.42 4.96 -4.49
CA SER A 145 -11.86 5.70 -5.62
C SER A 145 -11.37 7.07 -5.18
N VAL A 146 -10.22 7.47 -5.67
CA VAL A 146 -9.63 8.79 -5.45
C VAL A 146 -9.55 9.50 -6.81
N PRO A 147 -10.36 10.54 -7.03
CA PRO A 147 -10.37 11.28 -8.27
C PRO A 147 -9.10 12.13 -8.43
N LEU A 148 -8.82 12.58 -9.65
CA LEU A 148 -7.58 13.29 -9.98
C LEU A 148 -7.33 14.54 -9.13
N GLU A 149 -8.35 15.32 -8.89
CA GLU A 149 -8.28 16.58 -8.13
C GLU A 149 -7.92 16.39 -6.64
N LYS A 150 -8.11 15.18 -6.10
CA LYS A 150 -7.77 14.80 -4.72
C LYS A 150 -6.57 13.87 -4.64
N SER A 151 -6.12 13.35 -5.79
CA SER A 151 -5.01 12.42 -5.85
C SER A 151 -3.66 13.10 -5.57
N ARG A 152 -2.78 12.35 -4.92
CA ARG A 152 -1.35 12.66 -4.76
C ARG A 152 -0.49 11.52 -5.33
N PHE A 153 -1.11 10.58 -6.05
CA PHE A 153 -0.39 9.44 -6.61
C PHE A 153 0.41 9.89 -7.83
N LEU A 154 1.72 9.98 -7.65
CA LEU A 154 2.66 10.41 -8.67
C LEU A 154 3.28 9.20 -9.37
N VAL A 155 3.07 9.09 -10.67
CA VAL A 155 3.76 8.13 -11.53
C VAL A 155 4.91 8.86 -12.23
N ARG A 156 6.10 8.27 -12.14
CA ARG A 156 7.31 8.81 -12.78
C ARG A 156 7.98 7.71 -13.62
N HIS A 157 8.32 8.05 -14.86
CA HIS A 157 9.07 7.16 -15.74
C HIS A 157 9.98 8.00 -16.66
N ALA A 158 11.26 7.67 -16.67
CA ALA A 158 12.29 8.47 -17.34
C ALA A 158 12.25 9.95 -16.90
N ALA A 159 12.09 10.89 -17.83
CA ALA A 159 11.99 12.32 -17.55
C ALA A 159 10.54 12.81 -17.36
N ASN A 160 9.56 11.91 -17.50
CA ASN A 160 8.14 12.26 -17.43
C ASN A 160 7.56 11.93 -16.06
N GLU A 161 6.65 12.77 -15.59
CA GLU A 161 5.88 12.52 -14.36
C GLU A 161 4.44 13.02 -14.50
N VAL A 162 3.51 12.36 -13.81
CA VAL A 162 2.10 12.72 -13.81
C VAL A 162 1.43 12.30 -12.51
N ILE A 163 0.51 13.13 -12.02
CA ILE A 163 -0.43 12.73 -10.96
C ILE A 163 -1.61 12.05 -11.62
N VAL A 164 -2.04 10.91 -11.08
CA VAL A 164 -3.09 10.07 -11.66
C VAL A 164 -4.17 9.75 -10.64
N PRO A 165 -5.45 9.59 -11.06
CA PRO A 165 -6.49 9.03 -10.21
C PRO A 165 -6.20 7.56 -9.95
N TYR A 166 -6.72 7.04 -8.84
CA TYR A 166 -6.58 5.63 -8.50
C TYR A 166 -7.82 5.10 -7.79
N GLU A 167 -7.99 3.80 -7.83
CA GLU A 167 -9.08 3.07 -7.20
C GLU A 167 -8.54 1.85 -6.47
N GLY A 168 -9.35 1.23 -5.64
CA GLY A 168 -8.91 0.03 -4.95
C GLY A 168 -9.97 -0.57 -4.05
N SER A 169 -9.50 -1.46 -3.17
CA SER A 169 -10.35 -2.10 -2.17
C SER A 169 -9.62 -2.17 -0.84
N VAL A 170 -10.37 -2.04 0.24
CA VAL A 170 -9.90 -2.29 1.59
C VAL A 170 -10.64 -3.50 2.15
N TRP A 171 -9.90 -4.43 2.75
CA TRP A 171 -10.42 -5.55 3.51
C TRP A 171 -10.12 -5.32 4.98
N VAL A 172 -11.16 -5.39 5.78
CA VAL A 172 -11.13 -5.11 7.22
C VAL A 172 -11.62 -6.36 7.94
N ASP A 173 -10.95 -6.76 9.00
CA ASP A 173 -11.40 -7.88 9.85
C ASP A 173 -12.79 -7.56 10.42
N ALA A 174 -13.73 -8.48 10.25
CA ALA A 174 -15.14 -8.26 10.62
C ALA A 174 -15.36 -8.15 12.14
N ASN A 175 -14.40 -8.61 12.96
CA ASN A 175 -14.53 -8.59 14.43
C ASN A 175 -13.77 -7.41 15.05
N THR A 176 -12.54 -7.15 14.56
CA THR A 176 -11.66 -6.12 15.17
C THR A 176 -11.73 -4.77 14.47
N LEU A 177 -12.23 -4.74 13.24
CA LEU A 177 -12.21 -3.59 12.33
C LEU A 177 -10.80 -3.12 11.96
N ASP A 178 -9.81 -3.97 12.11
CA ASP A 178 -8.44 -3.70 11.70
C ASP A 178 -8.25 -3.98 10.21
N LEU A 179 -7.38 -3.22 9.56
CA LEU A 179 -7.00 -3.49 8.18
C LEU A 179 -6.33 -4.85 8.06
N VAL A 180 -6.77 -5.64 7.10
CA VAL A 180 -6.15 -6.92 6.72
C VAL A 180 -5.34 -6.73 5.45
N ARG A 181 -5.96 -6.09 4.45
CA ARG A 181 -5.33 -5.85 3.16
C ARG A 181 -5.89 -4.60 2.48
N VAL A 182 -5.05 -3.94 1.72
CA VAL A 182 -5.44 -2.87 0.79
C VAL A 182 -4.88 -3.20 -0.58
N ASP A 183 -5.72 -3.20 -1.60
CA ASP A 183 -5.32 -3.28 -3.00
C ASP A 183 -5.61 -1.95 -3.67
N LEU A 184 -4.69 -1.51 -4.53
CA LEU A 184 -4.74 -0.25 -5.26
C LEU A 184 -4.47 -0.51 -6.74
N HIS A 185 -5.18 0.19 -7.62
CA HIS A 185 -5.04 0.08 -9.06
C HIS A 185 -5.03 1.46 -9.72
N VAL A 186 -4.08 1.69 -10.61
CA VAL A 186 -4.01 2.86 -11.50
C VAL A 186 -4.17 2.39 -12.94
N LYS A 187 -5.26 2.78 -13.59
CA LYS A 187 -5.60 2.32 -14.96
C LYS A 187 -5.47 3.41 -16.02
N HIS A 188 -5.63 4.66 -15.64
CA HIS A 188 -5.69 5.79 -16.57
C HIS A 188 -4.41 6.63 -16.50
N ILE A 189 -3.31 6.03 -16.98
CA ILE A 189 -2.01 6.71 -17.08
C ILE A 189 -1.87 7.21 -18.53
N PRO A 190 -1.56 8.51 -18.76
CA PRO A 190 -1.32 9.04 -20.10
C PRO A 190 -0.22 8.27 -20.84
N SER A 191 -0.44 7.94 -22.10
CA SER A 191 0.43 7.05 -22.89
C SER A 191 1.88 7.56 -23.02
N HIS A 192 2.10 8.88 -22.99
CA HIS A 192 3.44 9.47 -23.06
C HIS A 192 4.31 9.16 -21.84
N ILE A 193 3.73 8.66 -20.76
CA ILE A 193 4.48 8.22 -19.57
C ILE A 193 5.20 6.89 -19.80
N GLY A 194 4.70 6.04 -20.73
CA GLY A 194 5.31 4.73 -21.02
C GLY A 194 4.96 3.64 -20.00
N VAL A 195 4.01 3.90 -19.10
CA VAL A 195 3.44 2.93 -18.13
C VAL A 195 1.94 2.82 -18.42
N ARG A 196 1.42 1.60 -18.54
CA ARG A 196 0.00 1.34 -18.86
C ARG A 196 -0.87 1.10 -17.64
N GLY A 197 -0.29 0.60 -16.56
CA GLY A 197 -1.01 0.32 -15.32
C GLY A 197 -0.07 0.02 -14.17
N ILE A 198 -0.57 0.31 -12.98
CA ILE A 198 0.10 0.00 -11.71
C ILE A 198 -0.92 -0.69 -10.82
N GLU A 199 -0.47 -1.70 -10.10
CA GLU A 199 -1.24 -2.37 -9.07
C GLU A 199 -0.37 -2.53 -7.83
N GLU A 200 -0.97 -2.35 -6.66
CA GLU A 200 -0.27 -2.50 -5.40
C GLU A 200 -1.16 -3.21 -4.40
N SER A 201 -0.57 -4.10 -3.62
CA SER A 201 -1.24 -4.81 -2.52
C SER A 201 -0.44 -4.67 -1.25
N MET A 202 -1.08 -4.26 -0.16
CA MET A 202 -0.45 -4.09 1.16
C MET A 202 -1.13 -5.02 2.16
N HIS A 203 -0.33 -5.87 2.83
CA HIS A 203 -0.80 -6.84 3.81
C HIS A 203 -0.45 -6.39 5.22
N TYR A 204 -1.46 -6.19 6.05
CA TYR A 204 -1.34 -5.67 7.41
C TYR A 204 -1.19 -6.78 8.43
N LYS A 205 -0.32 -6.56 9.41
CA LYS A 205 -0.16 -7.44 10.58
C LYS A 205 0.16 -6.63 11.82
N VAL A 206 -0.22 -7.17 12.96
CA VAL A 206 0.24 -6.65 14.24
C VAL A 206 1.73 -6.96 14.41
N MET A 207 2.51 -5.92 14.65
CA MET A 207 3.96 -5.98 14.86
C MET A 207 4.33 -5.30 16.16
N ARG A 208 5.36 -5.82 16.84
CA ARG A 208 5.84 -5.24 18.10
C ARG A 208 6.97 -4.24 17.83
N ILE A 209 6.80 -3.01 18.32
CA ILE A 209 7.79 -1.94 18.26
C ILE A 209 7.92 -1.33 19.66
N GLY A 210 9.14 -1.24 20.21
CA GLY A 210 9.37 -0.60 21.51
C GLY A 210 8.59 -1.21 22.68
N GLY A 211 8.17 -2.48 22.59
CA GLY A 211 7.38 -3.16 23.63
C GLY A 211 5.86 -3.05 23.47
N ALA A 212 5.34 -2.20 22.58
CA ALA A 212 3.93 -2.08 22.22
C ALA A 212 3.62 -2.76 20.90
N GLU A 213 2.34 -3.04 20.64
CA GLU A 213 1.86 -3.68 19.41
C GLU A 213 1.16 -2.65 18.52
N PHE A 214 1.53 -2.65 17.24
CA PHE A 214 1.00 -1.76 16.24
C PHE A 214 0.59 -2.52 14.98
N LEU A 215 -0.50 -2.10 14.35
CA LEU A 215 -0.94 -2.62 13.06
C LEU A 215 -0.16 -1.93 11.95
N LEU A 216 0.68 -2.68 11.24
CA LEU A 216 1.55 -2.16 10.18
C LEU A 216 1.45 -3.01 8.91
N PRO A 217 1.66 -2.43 7.73
CA PRO A 217 1.89 -3.20 6.52
C PRO A 217 3.23 -3.92 6.65
N ARG A 218 3.19 -5.24 6.66
CA ARG A 218 4.39 -6.07 6.75
C ARG A 218 4.94 -6.45 5.39
N LYS A 219 4.05 -6.64 4.43
CA LYS A 219 4.39 -7.01 3.05
C LYS A 219 3.62 -6.15 2.09
N SER A 220 4.23 -5.83 0.96
CA SER A 220 3.53 -5.29 -0.20
C SER A 220 4.01 -5.91 -1.49
N GLU A 221 3.17 -5.82 -2.50
CA GLU A 221 3.44 -6.24 -3.87
C GLU A 221 3.15 -5.04 -4.76
N LEU A 222 4.15 -4.55 -5.49
CA LEU A 222 4.00 -3.46 -6.45
C LEU A 222 4.23 -3.99 -7.85
N GLY A 223 3.19 -4.00 -8.67
CA GLY A 223 3.20 -4.39 -10.08
C GLY A 223 3.11 -3.18 -10.99
N ALA A 224 3.88 -3.16 -12.08
CA ALA A 224 3.78 -2.14 -13.13
C ALA A 224 3.90 -2.77 -14.51
N THR A 225 2.98 -2.42 -15.41
CA THR A 225 3.02 -2.83 -16.82
C THR A 225 3.51 -1.65 -17.67
N ASP A 226 4.58 -1.83 -18.43
CA ASP A 226 5.07 -0.82 -19.35
C ASP A 226 4.34 -0.84 -20.71
N ASP A 227 4.69 0.07 -21.62
CA ASP A 227 4.10 0.20 -22.96
C ASP A 227 4.45 -0.96 -23.89
N THR A 228 5.51 -1.72 -23.59
CA THR A 228 5.89 -2.94 -24.33
C THR A 228 5.10 -4.17 -23.87
N GLY A 229 4.35 -4.07 -22.76
CA GLY A 229 3.66 -5.18 -22.11
C GLY A 229 4.56 -6.00 -21.18
N ALA A 230 5.78 -5.55 -20.87
CA ALA A 230 6.57 -6.14 -19.81
C ALA A 230 5.98 -5.77 -18.45
N TYR A 231 5.98 -6.72 -17.52
CA TYR A 231 5.42 -6.56 -16.19
C TYR A 231 6.52 -6.70 -15.14
N SER A 232 6.78 -5.62 -14.41
CA SER A 232 7.66 -5.59 -13.26
C SER A 232 6.87 -5.89 -12.00
N LEU A 233 7.42 -6.71 -11.11
CA LEU A 233 6.83 -7.04 -9.82
C LEU A 233 7.89 -6.91 -8.73
N ASN A 234 7.61 -6.09 -7.73
CA ASN A 234 8.39 -5.99 -6.50
C ASN A 234 7.64 -6.67 -5.37
N LEU A 235 8.29 -7.62 -4.71
CA LEU A 235 7.82 -8.24 -3.49
C LEU A 235 8.58 -7.59 -2.33
N VAL A 236 7.88 -6.83 -1.52
CA VAL A 236 8.47 -6.01 -0.45
C VAL A 236 8.13 -6.62 0.91
N GLU A 237 9.12 -6.73 1.79
CA GLU A 237 8.93 -7.16 3.17
C GLU A 237 9.66 -6.23 4.13
N LEU A 238 8.94 -5.75 5.15
CA LEU A 238 9.53 -5.04 6.28
C LEU A 238 9.99 -6.03 7.36
N ARG A 239 11.24 -5.89 7.77
CA ARG A 239 11.88 -6.72 8.80
C ARG A 239 12.50 -5.85 9.87
N ASN A 240 12.75 -6.43 11.05
CA ASN A 240 13.53 -5.82 12.13
C ASN A 240 13.06 -4.40 12.50
N CYS A 241 11.74 -4.18 12.49
CA CYS A 241 11.17 -2.90 12.86
C CYS A 241 11.44 -2.58 14.33
N ARG A 242 11.92 -1.38 14.59
CA ARG A 242 12.26 -0.89 15.94
C ARG A 242 11.88 0.57 16.10
N GLU A 243 11.61 0.96 17.34
CA GLU A 243 11.37 2.37 17.68
C GLU A 243 12.59 3.23 17.27
N PHE A 244 12.31 4.34 16.63
CA PHE A 244 13.32 5.31 16.24
C PHE A 244 13.25 6.50 17.17
N LYS A 245 14.26 6.60 18.06
CA LYS A 245 14.46 7.77 18.92
C LYS A 245 15.41 8.71 18.19
N ALA A 246 14.88 9.77 17.60
CA ALA A 246 15.69 10.80 17.00
C ALA A 246 16.31 11.65 18.14
N ASP A 247 17.50 11.32 18.58
CA ASP A 247 18.33 12.21 19.39
C ASP A 247 18.97 13.35 18.56
N SER A 248 18.62 13.45 17.28
CA SER A 248 19.18 14.42 16.35
C SER A 248 18.13 15.43 15.93
N ILE A 249 18.30 16.65 16.39
CA ILE A 249 17.61 17.84 15.89
C ILE A 249 17.83 17.91 14.37
N VAL A 250 16.78 17.73 13.58
CA VAL A 250 16.81 18.05 12.15
C VAL A 250 17.03 19.55 12.04
N LYS A 251 18.26 19.97 11.84
CA LYS A 251 18.58 21.36 11.48
C LYS A 251 18.10 21.55 10.04
N TYR A 252 16.92 22.12 9.87
CA TYR A 252 16.55 22.70 8.59
C TYR A 252 17.58 23.82 8.30
N GLY A 253 18.39 23.63 7.29
CA GLY A 253 19.28 24.70 6.80
C GLY A 253 18.43 25.85 6.30
N THR A 254 18.27 26.87 7.11
CA THR A 254 17.87 28.18 6.62
C THR A 254 19.00 28.68 5.75
N SER A 255 18.76 28.74 4.44
CA SER A 255 19.65 29.49 3.52
C SER A 255 19.73 30.92 4.02
N SER A 256 20.84 31.26 4.65
CA SER A 256 21.15 32.66 4.95
C SER A 256 21.40 33.37 3.61
N GLU A 257 20.41 34.13 3.17
CA GLU A 257 20.63 35.14 2.15
C GLU A 257 21.75 36.07 2.62
N GLY A 258 22.82 36.10 1.84
CA GLY A 258 23.96 36.96 2.08
C GLY A 258 23.55 38.44 2.00
N SER A 259 23.64 39.10 3.13
CA SER A 259 23.60 40.57 3.21
C SER A 259 24.81 41.13 2.44
N ALA A 260 24.58 41.64 1.25
CA ALA A 260 25.53 42.42 0.52
C ALA A 260 25.65 43.81 1.20
N THR A 261 26.70 44.00 1.95
CA THR A 261 27.09 45.30 2.46
C THR A 261 27.57 46.17 1.28
N ARG A 262 26.78 47.17 0.93
CA ARG A 262 27.21 48.26 0.04
C ARG A 262 28.19 49.12 0.80
N GLU A 263 29.46 49.09 0.42
CA GLU A 263 30.41 50.16 0.70
C GLU A 263 30.15 51.32 -0.23
N SER A 264 29.88 52.48 0.35
CA SER A 264 29.84 53.77 -0.35
C SER A 264 31.27 54.32 -0.51
N PRO A 265 31.64 54.91 -1.66
CA PRO A 265 32.91 55.55 -1.80
C PRO A 265 32.84 56.95 -1.17
N GLN A 266 33.75 57.24 -0.25
CA GLN A 266 34.10 58.60 0.12
C GLN A 266 35.16 59.13 -0.82
N GLN A 267 35.06 60.40 -1.12
CA GLN A 267 35.83 61.25 -1.99
C GLN A 267 37.35 61.13 -1.89
#